data_924d86c406dd0457270a9c9cfa62c900
#
_entry.id   924d86c406dd0457270a9c9cfa62c900
#
_cell.length_a   1.000
_cell.length_b   1.000
_cell.length_c   1.000
_cell.angle_alpha   90.00
_cell.angle_beta   90.00
_cell.angle_gamma   90.00
#
_symmetry.space_group_name_H-M   'P 1'
#
loop_
_entity.id
_entity.type
_entity.pdbx_description
1 polymer ?
#
loop_
_entity_poly.entity_id
_entity_poly.type
_entity_poly.pdbx_seq_one_letter_code
_entity_poly.pdbx_strand_id
1 'polypeptide(L)'
;MNHLDIAVIGGGLLGSAFAYGLSTDGGRVGLIDEGDHAIRTARGNFGLVWVQGKGLGMPDYARWSLRSAYAWTPFSEELQAQTGTLVEYHRPGGFYVSIDDTEFADNVARLKQLRDEAGDEGYDYEVVERAALCEQLPGIGPDVPGATYCPHDGHANPLKLLRALQEAFRLNGGTYTPSSRVTTIRPVNGGGFEILCEGGREFGCEKLVIAA
;
A
#
# COMPACT_ATOMS: atom_id res chain seq x y z
N MET A 1 -18.83 18.09 20.34
CA MET A 1 -17.52 17.76 19.73
C MET A 1 -17.17 16.31 20.03
N ASN A 2 -17.04 15.45 19.04
CA ASN A 2 -16.63 14.07 19.23
C ASN A 2 -15.12 14.04 19.47
N HIS A 3 -14.69 13.52 20.62
CA HIS A 3 -13.27 13.44 20.97
C HIS A 3 -12.71 12.05 20.65
N LEU A 4 -11.64 12.03 19.83
CA LEU A 4 -10.92 10.84 19.38
C LEU A 4 -9.52 10.81 20.01
N ASP A 5 -8.99 9.63 20.23
CA ASP A 5 -7.56 9.53 20.58
C ASP A 5 -6.71 9.76 19.34
N ILE A 6 -7.16 9.21 18.20
CA ILE A 6 -6.49 9.39 16.91
C ILE A 6 -7.53 9.68 15.81
N ALA A 7 -7.32 10.74 15.04
CA ALA A 7 -8.06 10.98 13.80
C ALA A 7 -7.19 10.66 12.58
N VAL A 8 -7.77 9.96 11.61
CA VAL A 8 -7.17 9.72 10.29
C VAL A 8 -8.01 10.44 9.25
N ILE A 9 -7.40 11.32 8.47
CA ILE A 9 -8.07 12.07 7.40
C ILE A 9 -7.70 11.45 6.05
N GLY A 10 -8.74 11.05 5.30
CA GLY A 10 -8.62 10.38 4.01
C GLY A 10 -8.90 8.89 4.10
N GLY A 11 -10.02 8.44 3.52
CA GLY A 11 -10.51 7.05 3.51
C GLY A 11 -10.04 6.23 2.30
N GLY A 12 -8.94 6.61 1.65
CA GLY A 12 -8.28 5.80 0.62
C GLY A 12 -7.58 4.57 1.20
N LEU A 13 -6.83 3.83 0.36
CA LEU A 13 -6.10 2.63 0.80
C LEU A 13 -5.15 2.92 1.96
N LEU A 14 -4.36 3.99 1.85
CA LEU A 14 -3.37 4.33 2.87
C LEU A 14 -4.03 4.71 4.19
N GLY A 15 -5.01 5.63 4.17
CA GLY A 15 -5.70 6.04 5.39
C GLY A 15 -6.51 4.92 6.03
N SER A 16 -7.17 4.07 5.23
CA SER A 16 -7.87 2.89 5.73
C SER A 16 -6.91 1.87 6.37
N ALA A 17 -5.70 1.69 5.82
CA ALA A 17 -4.69 0.83 6.40
C ALA A 17 -4.17 1.39 7.74
N PHE A 18 -3.91 2.71 7.83
CA PHE A 18 -3.58 3.35 9.10
C PHE A 18 -4.70 3.22 10.13
N ALA A 19 -5.94 3.50 9.73
CA ALA A 19 -7.09 3.41 10.64
C ALA A 19 -7.26 1.98 11.18
N TYR A 20 -7.16 0.97 10.31
CA TYR A 20 -7.19 -0.43 10.70
C TYR A 20 -6.09 -0.75 11.72
N GLY A 21 -4.82 -0.52 11.37
CA GLY A 21 -3.70 -0.83 12.25
C GLY A 21 -3.75 -0.10 13.60
N LEU A 22 -4.18 1.16 13.62
CA LEU A 22 -4.31 1.94 14.85
C LEU A 22 -5.51 1.52 15.71
N SER A 23 -6.51 0.85 15.13
CA SER A 23 -7.69 0.38 15.86
C SER A 23 -7.46 -0.95 16.60
N THR A 24 -6.38 -1.67 16.32
CA THR A 24 -6.08 -2.95 16.98
C THR A 24 -5.73 -2.80 18.46
N ASP A 25 -5.25 -1.62 18.86
CA ASP A 25 -4.82 -1.33 20.22
C ASP A 25 -5.96 -0.82 21.15
N GLY A 26 -7.22 -0.80 20.65
CA GLY A 26 -8.41 -0.47 21.46
C GLY A 26 -8.62 1.02 21.71
N GLY A 27 -7.89 1.92 21.04
CA GLY A 27 -8.09 3.38 21.11
C GLY A 27 -9.33 3.83 20.32
N ARG A 28 -9.83 5.04 20.64
CA ARG A 28 -10.92 5.68 19.88
C ARG A 28 -10.38 6.29 18.60
N VAL A 29 -10.33 5.47 17.53
CA VAL A 29 -9.84 5.88 16.23
C VAL A 29 -11.00 6.31 15.33
N GLY A 30 -10.89 7.50 14.72
CA GLY A 30 -11.84 8.01 13.73
C GLY A 30 -11.20 8.10 12.34
N LEU A 31 -11.87 7.58 11.32
CA LEU A 31 -11.52 7.75 9.91
C LEU A 31 -12.51 8.73 9.28
N ILE A 32 -12.02 9.90 8.88
CA ILE A 32 -12.81 11.00 8.33
C ILE A 32 -12.50 11.12 6.84
N ASP A 33 -13.53 11.06 6.01
CA ASP A 33 -13.36 11.06 4.55
C ASP A 33 -14.41 11.93 3.86
N GLU A 34 -14.03 12.65 2.81
CA GLU A 34 -14.93 13.51 2.06
C GLU A 34 -16.01 12.73 1.26
N GLY A 35 -15.87 11.42 1.17
CA GLY A 35 -16.77 10.58 0.40
C GLY A 35 -16.24 10.26 -1.00
N ASP A 36 -16.96 9.41 -1.70
CA ASP A 36 -16.52 8.78 -2.93
C ASP A 36 -17.10 9.49 -4.17
N HIS A 37 -16.93 10.79 -4.23
CA HIS A 37 -17.50 11.62 -5.30
C HIS A 37 -16.60 11.79 -6.52
N ALA A 38 -15.37 11.33 -6.48
CA ALA A 38 -14.40 11.49 -7.54
C ALA A 38 -13.70 10.18 -7.92
N ILE A 39 -13.07 10.17 -9.09
CA ILE A 39 -12.11 9.13 -9.47
C ILE A 39 -10.90 9.28 -8.55
N ARG A 40 -10.76 8.36 -7.60
CA ARG A 40 -9.67 8.39 -6.62
C ARG A 40 -8.54 7.47 -7.03
N THR A 41 -7.32 7.81 -6.61
CA THR A 41 -6.11 7.00 -6.81
C THR A 41 -6.30 5.56 -6.32
N ALA A 42 -7.01 5.34 -5.21
CA ALA A 42 -7.31 4.01 -4.70
C ALA A 42 -8.13 3.14 -5.66
N ARG A 43 -8.94 3.74 -6.55
CA ARG A 43 -9.71 3.02 -7.57
C ARG A 43 -8.93 2.76 -8.85
N GLY A 44 -7.96 3.61 -9.17
CA GLY A 44 -7.06 3.46 -10.32
C GLY A 44 -5.79 2.67 -10.01
N ASN A 45 -5.69 2.06 -8.84
CA ASN A 45 -4.53 1.29 -8.42
C ASN A 45 -4.54 -0.08 -9.11
N PHE A 46 -3.38 -0.52 -9.62
CA PHE A 46 -3.20 -1.85 -10.24
C PHE A 46 -3.18 -3.00 -9.23
N GLY A 47 -3.04 -2.69 -7.95
CA GLY A 47 -2.94 -3.69 -6.88
C GLY A 47 -1.58 -4.35 -6.78
N LEU A 48 -0.53 -3.77 -7.33
CA LEU A 48 0.80 -4.35 -7.25
C LEU A 48 1.36 -4.31 -5.82
N VAL A 49 1.80 -5.46 -5.35
CA VAL A 49 2.67 -5.63 -4.19
C VAL A 49 4.07 -5.86 -4.75
N TRP A 50 4.78 -4.76 -5.01
CA TRP A 50 5.96 -4.76 -5.86
C TRP A 50 7.20 -4.36 -5.09
N VAL A 51 8.24 -5.20 -5.13
CA VAL A 51 9.49 -5.04 -4.38
C VAL A 51 10.63 -4.64 -5.29
N GLN A 52 10.75 -5.28 -6.46
CA GLN A 52 11.86 -4.98 -7.36
C GLN A 52 11.87 -3.52 -7.80
N GLY A 53 13.06 -2.91 -7.77
CA GLY A 53 13.23 -1.50 -8.09
C GLY A 53 12.82 -0.50 -7.00
N LYS A 54 12.42 -0.97 -5.80
CA LYS A 54 12.10 -0.10 -4.66
C LYS A 54 13.33 0.16 -3.80
N GLY A 55 13.61 1.43 -3.55
CA GLY A 55 14.63 1.84 -2.57
C GLY A 55 16.06 1.90 -3.11
N LEU A 56 16.27 2.01 -4.41
CA LEU A 56 17.59 2.31 -4.98
C LEU A 56 18.15 3.61 -4.37
N GLY A 57 19.35 3.58 -3.79
CA GLY A 57 19.92 4.69 -3.02
C GLY A 57 19.27 4.92 -1.65
N MET A 58 18.33 4.08 -1.25
CA MET A 58 17.59 4.16 0.01
C MET A 58 17.46 2.76 0.65
N PRO A 59 18.54 2.16 1.14
CA PRO A 59 18.56 0.76 1.57
C PRO A 59 17.56 0.43 2.70
N ASP A 60 17.29 1.37 3.59
CA ASP A 60 16.30 1.18 4.64
C ASP A 60 14.88 1.05 4.08
N TYR A 61 14.56 1.82 3.03
CA TYR A 61 13.27 1.71 2.34
C TYR A 61 13.17 0.40 1.54
N ALA A 62 14.26 -0.04 0.92
CA ALA A 62 14.33 -1.33 0.25
C ALA A 62 14.01 -2.48 1.23
N ARG A 63 14.71 -2.54 2.36
CA ARG A 63 14.48 -3.53 3.42
C ARG A 63 13.07 -3.47 3.99
N TRP A 64 12.55 -2.27 4.22
CA TRP A 64 11.18 -2.10 4.70
C TRP A 64 10.15 -2.60 3.69
N SER A 65 10.32 -2.30 2.40
CA SER A 65 9.44 -2.78 1.32
C SER A 65 9.42 -4.30 1.24
N LEU A 66 10.58 -4.95 1.34
CA LEU A 66 10.70 -6.41 1.33
C LEU A 66 10.00 -7.04 2.54
N ARG A 67 10.22 -6.51 3.75
CA ARG A 67 9.51 -6.96 4.96
C ARG A 67 8.00 -6.79 4.84
N SER A 68 7.56 -5.69 4.23
CA SER A 68 6.14 -5.48 3.96
C SER A 68 5.57 -6.52 2.99
N ALA A 69 6.33 -6.89 1.95
CA ALA A 69 5.91 -7.95 1.02
C ALA A 69 5.77 -9.32 1.72
N TYR A 70 6.66 -9.65 2.64
CA TYR A 70 6.52 -10.88 3.44
C TYR A 70 5.32 -10.86 4.38
N ALA A 71 4.97 -9.70 4.91
CA ALA A 71 3.82 -9.54 5.79
C ALA A 71 2.46 -9.68 5.07
N TRP A 72 2.43 -9.60 3.75
CA TRP A 72 1.17 -9.64 3.00
C TRP A 72 0.40 -10.96 3.13
N THR A 73 1.08 -12.10 3.18
CA THR A 73 0.40 -13.41 3.32
C THR A 73 -0.41 -13.47 4.61
N PRO A 74 0.20 -13.38 5.81
CA PRO A 74 -0.55 -13.43 7.07
C PRO A 74 -1.56 -12.27 7.18
N PHE A 75 -1.23 -11.09 6.68
CA PHE A 75 -2.14 -9.94 6.69
C PHE A 75 -3.41 -10.18 5.85
N SER A 76 -3.28 -10.76 4.65
CA SER A 76 -4.43 -11.05 3.80
C SER A 76 -5.33 -12.16 4.39
N GLU A 77 -4.73 -13.15 5.03
CA GLU A 77 -5.43 -14.23 5.75
C GLU A 77 -6.18 -13.69 6.96
N GLU A 78 -5.56 -12.82 7.74
CA GLU A 78 -6.18 -12.15 8.91
C GLU A 78 -7.39 -11.30 8.48
N LEU A 79 -7.24 -10.45 7.45
CA LEU A 79 -8.33 -9.65 6.93
C LEU A 79 -9.49 -10.53 6.43
N GLN A 80 -9.20 -11.61 5.73
CA GLN A 80 -10.21 -12.55 5.27
C GLN A 80 -10.92 -13.24 6.45
N ALA A 81 -10.18 -13.69 7.44
CA ALA A 81 -10.75 -14.33 8.63
C ALA A 81 -11.67 -13.37 9.40
N GLN A 82 -11.28 -12.10 9.53
CA GLN A 82 -12.02 -11.10 10.26
C GLN A 82 -13.27 -10.59 9.50
N THR A 83 -13.17 -10.40 8.18
CA THR A 83 -14.21 -9.71 7.38
C THR A 83 -14.98 -10.63 6.43
N GLY A 84 -14.51 -11.85 6.20
CA GLY A 84 -15.02 -12.73 5.16
C GLY A 84 -14.66 -12.27 3.73
N THR A 85 -13.90 -11.20 3.55
CA THR A 85 -13.54 -10.65 2.24
C THR A 85 -12.22 -11.20 1.76
N LEU A 86 -12.24 -11.99 0.67
CA LEU A 86 -11.02 -12.45 -0.01
C LEU A 86 -10.41 -11.28 -0.80
N VAL A 87 -9.21 -10.82 -0.39
CA VAL A 87 -8.51 -9.69 -1.05
C VAL A 87 -7.77 -10.12 -2.33
N GLU A 88 -7.83 -11.39 -2.69
CA GLU A 88 -7.20 -11.96 -3.89
C GLU A 88 -5.70 -11.63 -3.97
N TYR A 89 -5.02 -11.78 -2.84
CA TYR A 89 -3.58 -11.65 -2.80
C TYR A 89 -2.91 -12.90 -3.39
N HIS A 90 -2.03 -12.69 -4.37
CA HIS A 90 -1.21 -13.73 -4.99
C HIS A 90 0.23 -13.23 -5.11
N ARG A 91 1.20 -14.11 -4.87
CA ARG A 91 2.62 -13.82 -5.00
C ARG A 91 3.30 -14.81 -5.96
N PRO A 92 3.02 -14.72 -7.25
CA PRO A 92 3.63 -15.59 -8.27
C PRO A 92 5.04 -15.13 -8.66
N GLY A 93 5.53 -14.03 -8.09
CA GLY A 93 6.64 -13.26 -8.62
C GLY A 93 6.19 -12.25 -9.68
N GLY A 94 7.14 -11.44 -10.15
CA GLY A 94 6.87 -10.43 -11.16
C GLY A 94 8.02 -10.27 -12.14
N PHE A 95 7.69 -10.06 -13.41
CA PHE A 95 8.66 -9.73 -14.45
C PHE A 95 8.68 -8.23 -14.72
N TYR A 96 9.87 -7.65 -14.74
CA TYR A 96 10.09 -6.33 -15.31
C TYR A 96 10.66 -6.53 -16.71
N VAL A 97 9.79 -6.46 -17.69
CA VAL A 97 10.12 -6.68 -19.12
C VAL A 97 10.77 -5.42 -19.68
N SER A 98 11.90 -5.57 -20.35
CA SER A 98 12.60 -4.47 -21.02
C SER A 98 12.30 -4.47 -22.52
N ILE A 99 12.16 -3.28 -23.10
CA ILE A 99 11.75 -3.13 -24.52
C ILE A 99 12.94 -3.09 -25.49
N ASP A 100 14.16 -2.87 -24.99
CA ASP A 100 15.38 -2.88 -25.75
C ASP A 100 16.58 -3.32 -24.89
N ASP A 101 17.73 -3.58 -25.54
CA ASP A 101 18.96 -4.03 -24.88
C ASP A 101 19.51 -3.03 -23.87
N THR A 102 19.35 -1.73 -24.12
CA THR A 102 19.83 -0.66 -23.22
C THR A 102 19.04 -0.68 -21.94
N GLU A 103 17.70 -0.70 -22.04
CA GLU A 103 16.82 -0.78 -20.88
C GLU A 103 17.06 -2.09 -20.10
N PHE A 104 17.28 -3.19 -20.79
CA PHE A 104 17.58 -4.47 -20.16
C PHE A 104 18.87 -4.41 -19.34
N ALA A 105 19.94 -3.90 -19.91
CA ALA A 105 21.23 -3.73 -19.23
C ALA A 105 21.09 -2.80 -18.02
N ASP A 106 20.38 -1.68 -18.17
CA ASP A 106 20.14 -0.71 -17.11
C ASP A 106 19.33 -1.32 -15.95
N ASN A 107 18.28 -2.08 -16.25
CA ASN A 107 17.44 -2.74 -15.22
C ASN A 107 18.25 -3.79 -14.45
N VAL A 108 19.08 -4.58 -15.12
CA VAL A 108 19.98 -5.55 -14.48
C VAL A 108 20.98 -4.83 -13.57
N ALA A 109 21.60 -3.74 -14.05
CA ALA A 109 22.55 -2.95 -13.26
C ALA A 109 21.89 -2.34 -12.01
N ARG A 110 20.68 -1.80 -12.17
CA ARG A 110 19.90 -1.20 -11.06
C ARG A 110 19.55 -2.23 -9.99
N LEU A 111 19.12 -3.44 -10.38
CA LEU A 111 18.80 -4.49 -9.40
C LEU A 111 20.04 -5.01 -8.69
N LYS A 112 21.17 -5.13 -9.41
CA LYS A 112 22.44 -5.49 -8.81
C LYS A 112 22.86 -4.45 -7.75
N GLN A 113 22.81 -3.17 -8.11
CA GLN A 113 23.10 -2.08 -7.17
C GLN A 113 22.18 -2.13 -5.94
N LEU A 114 20.87 -2.31 -6.15
CA LEU A 114 19.89 -2.38 -5.08
C LEU A 114 20.19 -3.53 -4.11
N ARG A 115 20.54 -4.70 -4.64
CA ARG A 115 20.95 -5.87 -3.84
C ARG A 115 22.21 -5.58 -3.03
N ASP A 116 23.22 -4.98 -3.68
CA ASP A 116 24.48 -4.65 -3.03
C ASP A 116 24.27 -3.62 -1.88
N GLU A 117 23.35 -2.66 -2.07
CA GLU A 117 23.00 -1.63 -1.06
C GLU A 117 22.10 -2.18 0.07
N ALA A 118 21.15 -3.07 -0.26
CA ALA A 118 20.20 -3.61 0.72
C ALA A 118 20.84 -4.64 1.68
N GLY A 119 21.97 -5.23 1.28
CA GLY A 119 22.71 -6.22 2.08
C GLY A 119 22.12 -7.63 2.00
N ASP A 120 22.57 -8.51 2.90
CA ASP A 120 22.28 -9.95 2.89
C ASP A 120 20.82 -10.34 3.15
N GLU A 121 19.96 -9.40 3.52
CA GLU A 121 18.51 -9.63 3.65
C GLU A 121 17.78 -9.72 2.29
N GLY A 122 18.52 -10.16 1.28
CA GLY A 122 18.05 -10.80 0.07
C GLY A 122 17.06 -10.03 -0.78
N TYR A 123 17.55 -9.20 -1.70
CA TYR A 123 16.83 -8.91 -2.91
C TYR A 123 17.11 -10.05 -3.90
N ASP A 124 16.33 -11.13 -3.79
CA ASP A 124 16.39 -12.22 -4.74
C ASP A 124 15.77 -11.73 -6.04
N TYR A 125 16.55 -11.80 -7.11
CA TYR A 125 16.07 -11.57 -8.45
C TYR A 125 16.82 -12.49 -9.44
N GLU A 126 16.18 -12.73 -10.56
CA GLU A 126 16.75 -13.49 -11.65
C GLU A 126 16.81 -12.60 -12.89
N VAL A 127 17.88 -12.77 -13.68
CA VAL A 127 17.97 -12.20 -15.02
C VAL A 127 17.49 -13.26 -15.99
N VAL A 128 16.41 -12.96 -16.70
CA VAL A 128 15.73 -13.89 -17.61
C VAL A 128 15.97 -13.42 -19.04
N GLU A 129 16.87 -14.12 -19.72
CA GLU A 129 17.19 -13.90 -21.13
C GLU A 129 15.98 -14.25 -22.02
N ARG A 130 15.98 -13.68 -23.24
CA ARG A 130 14.85 -13.82 -24.17
C ARG A 130 14.35 -15.26 -24.35
N ALA A 131 15.25 -16.24 -24.53
CA ALA A 131 14.84 -17.61 -24.79
C ALA A 131 13.98 -18.18 -23.65
N ALA A 132 14.47 -18.05 -22.42
CA ALA A 132 13.75 -18.49 -21.22
C ALA A 132 12.49 -17.65 -20.96
N LEU A 133 12.52 -16.35 -21.30
CA LEU A 133 11.38 -15.48 -21.17
C LEU A 133 10.22 -15.88 -22.11
N CYS A 134 10.53 -16.27 -23.34
CA CYS A 134 9.53 -16.74 -24.30
C CYS A 134 8.82 -18.04 -23.85
N GLU A 135 9.52 -18.90 -23.10
CA GLU A 135 8.93 -20.12 -22.52
C GLU A 135 7.96 -19.79 -21.39
N GLN A 136 8.30 -18.78 -20.56
CA GLN A 136 7.49 -18.39 -19.41
C GLN A 136 6.35 -17.43 -19.77
N LEU A 137 6.57 -16.55 -20.76
CA LEU A 137 5.61 -15.57 -21.27
C LEU A 137 5.39 -15.77 -22.78
N PRO A 138 4.62 -16.78 -23.19
CA PRO A 138 4.31 -17.01 -24.60
C PRO A 138 3.60 -15.78 -25.20
N GLY A 139 4.10 -15.28 -26.32
CA GLY A 139 3.53 -14.10 -26.97
C GLY A 139 4.21 -12.77 -26.63
N ILE A 140 5.32 -12.81 -25.89
CA ILE A 140 6.16 -11.62 -25.70
C ILE A 140 6.65 -11.08 -27.07
N GLY A 141 6.70 -9.75 -27.21
CA GLY A 141 7.08 -9.09 -28.46
C GLY A 141 8.45 -9.52 -28.98
N PRO A 142 8.69 -9.46 -30.32
CA PRO A 142 9.94 -9.92 -30.93
C PRO A 142 11.16 -9.11 -30.49
N ASP A 143 10.98 -7.84 -30.13
CA ASP A 143 12.07 -6.92 -29.82
C ASP A 143 12.46 -6.92 -28.32
N VAL A 144 11.75 -7.69 -27.49
CA VAL A 144 12.05 -7.82 -26.06
C VAL A 144 13.28 -8.68 -25.83
N PRO A 145 14.40 -8.13 -25.32
CA PRO A 145 15.64 -8.88 -25.11
C PRO A 145 15.61 -9.79 -23.88
N GLY A 146 14.83 -9.40 -22.85
CA GLY A 146 14.77 -10.12 -21.60
C GLY A 146 13.95 -9.38 -20.55
N ALA A 147 14.00 -9.89 -19.33
CA ALA A 147 13.33 -9.34 -18.16
C ALA A 147 14.17 -9.58 -16.91
N THR A 148 13.87 -8.85 -15.85
CA THR A 148 14.24 -9.24 -14.50
C THR A 148 13.02 -9.83 -13.80
N TYR A 149 13.22 -10.87 -13.00
CA TYR A 149 12.16 -11.53 -12.24
C TYR A 149 12.46 -11.44 -10.75
N CYS A 150 11.46 -11.08 -9.96
CA CYS A 150 11.57 -11.06 -8.51
C CYS A 150 10.48 -11.97 -7.89
N PRO A 151 10.85 -13.01 -7.11
CA PRO A 151 9.89 -13.95 -6.53
C PRO A 151 9.05 -13.33 -5.40
N HIS A 152 9.41 -12.14 -4.93
CA HIS A 152 8.69 -11.44 -3.86
C HIS A 152 7.56 -10.54 -4.35
N ASP A 153 7.51 -10.29 -5.65
CA ASP A 153 6.47 -9.49 -6.27
C ASP A 153 5.14 -10.24 -6.36
N GLY A 154 4.07 -9.50 -6.25
CA GLY A 154 2.73 -10.04 -6.28
C GLY A 154 1.69 -8.97 -6.56
N HIS A 155 0.44 -9.33 -6.32
CA HIS A 155 -0.68 -8.41 -6.47
C HIS A 155 -1.82 -8.77 -5.53
N ALA A 156 -2.68 -7.78 -5.28
CA ALA A 156 -3.94 -7.94 -4.56
C ALA A 156 -5.02 -7.12 -5.25
N ASN A 157 -6.28 -7.46 -5.04
CA ASN A 157 -7.39 -6.65 -5.56
C ASN A 157 -7.56 -5.39 -4.69
N PRO A 158 -7.24 -4.18 -5.20
CA PRO A 158 -7.20 -2.96 -4.37
C PRO A 158 -8.58 -2.54 -3.86
N LEU A 159 -9.66 -2.83 -4.60
CA LEU A 159 -11.02 -2.48 -4.17
C LEU A 159 -11.52 -3.42 -3.08
N LYS A 160 -11.22 -4.71 -3.18
CA LYS A 160 -11.52 -5.69 -2.14
C LYS A 160 -10.69 -5.43 -0.89
N LEU A 161 -9.41 -5.07 -1.05
CA LEU A 161 -8.54 -4.66 0.04
C LEU A 161 -9.09 -3.44 0.78
N LEU A 162 -9.47 -2.37 0.04
CA LEU A 162 -10.06 -1.18 0.64
C LEU A 162 -11.31 -1.50 1.46
N ARG A 163 -12.21 -2.33 0.89
CA ARG A 163 -13.42 -2.76 1.58
C ARG A 163 -13.11 -3.57 2.83
N ALA A 164 -12.19 -4.52 2.75
CA ALA A 164 -11.79 -5.35 3.89
C ALA A 164 -11.18 -4.50 5.02
N LEU A 165 -10.29 -3.56 4.69
CA LEU A 165 -9.69 -2.65 5.66
C LEU A 165 -10.73 -1.81 6.39
N GLN A 166 -11.67 -1.22 5.66
CA GLN A 166 -12.74 -0.40 6.27
C GLN A 166 -13.69 -1.23 7.12
N GLU A 167 -13.99 -2.45 6.72
CA GLU A 167 -14.84 -3.36 7.50
C GLU A 167 -14.11 -3.83 8.76
N ALA A 168 -12.86 -4.30 8.65
CA ALA A 168 -12.06 -4.70 9.79
C ALA A 168 -11.87 -3.54 10.79
N PHE A 169 -11.64 -2.32 10.29
CA PHE A 169 -11.59 -1.11 11.12
C PHE A 169 -12.88 -0.91 11.95
N ARG A 170 -14.07 -1.09 11.33
CA ARG A 170 -15.34 -0.98 12.05
C ARG A 170 -15.55 -2.11 13.06
N LEU A 171 -15.14 -3.33 12.70
CA LEU A 171 -15.22 -4.49 13.60
C LEU A 171 -14.31 -4.31 14.83
N ASN A 172 -13.19 -3.59 14.70
CA ASN A 172 -12.33 -3.19 15.81
C ASN A 172 -12.90 -2.03 16.64
N GLY A 173 -14.12 -1.55 16.35
CA GLY A 173 -14.75 -0.44 17.08
C GLY A 173 -14.39 0.95 16.55
N GLY A 174 -13.68 1.06 15.43
CA GLY A 174 -13.34 2.32 14.79
C GLY A 174 -14.57 3.04 14.21
N THR A 175 -14.54 4.35 14.19
CA THR A 175 -15.62 5.19 13.66
C THR A 175 -15.29 5.72 12.27
N TYR A 176 -15.95 5.22 11.23
CA TYR A 176 -15.84 5.75 9.89
C TYR A 176 -16.88 6.83 9.62
N THR A 177 -16.44 8.01 9.23
CA THR A 177 -17.30 9.17 8.95
C THR A 177 -17.12 9.59 7.47
N PRO A 178 -17.90 9.03 6.56
CA PRO A 178 -17.91 9.44 5.14
C PRO A 178 -18.61 10.79 4.96
N SER A 179 -18.50 11.34 3.75
CA SER A 179 -19.11 12.63 3.36
C SER A 179 -18.79 13.76 4.34
N SER A 180 -17.53 13.82 4.78
CA SER A 180 -17.05 14.77 5.78
C SER A 180 -15.74 15.38 5.32
N ARG A 181 -15.82 16.25 4.30
CA ARG A 181 -14.67 16.96 3.78
C ARG A 181 -14.07 17.87 4.83
N VAL A 182 -12.83 17.61 5.21
CA VAL A 182 -12.11 18.46 6.16
C VAL A 182 -11.73 19.77 5.48
N THR A 183 -12.09 20.88 6.11
CA THR A 183 -11.80 22.24 5.61
C THR A 183 -10.73 22.94 6.43
N THR A 184 -10.63 22.61 7.71
CA THR A 184 -9.68 23.28 8.62
C THR A 184 -9.17 22.31 9.67
N ILE A 185 -7.89 22.40 9.97
CA ILE A 185 -7.23 21.72 11.07
C ILE A 185 -6.53 22.78 11.91
N ARG A 186 -6.76 22.81 13.21
CA ARG A 186 -6.15 23.76 14.15
C ARG A 186 -5.48 23.00 15.28
N PRO A 187 -4.20 23.29 15.59
CA PRO A 187 -3.60 22.80 16.83
C PRO A 187 -4.25 23.49 18.03
N VAL A 188 -4.44 22.74 19.12
CA VAL A 188 -5.06 23.23 20.35
C VAL A 188 -3.97 23.52 21.39
N ASN A 189 -4.10 24.65 22.10
CA ASN A 189 -3.24 24.97 23.22
C ASN A 189 -3.40 23.89 24.32
N GLY A 190 -2.28 23.27 24.70
CA GLY A 190 -2.30 22.13 25.63
C GLY A 190 -2.22 20.75 24.95
N GLY A 191 -2.22 20.68 23.62
CA GLY A 191 -2.04 19.49 22.81
C GLY A 191 -3.29 19.05 22.04
N GLY A 192 -3.06 18.29 20.98
CA GLY A 192 -4.14 17.79 20.11
C GLY A 192 -4.55 18.74 19.00
N PHE A 193 -5.64 18.40 18.32
CA PHE A 193 -6.13 19.11 17.14
C PHE A 193 -7.65 19.22 17.15
N GLU A 194 -8.13 20.34 16.63
CA GLU A 194 -9.52 20.55 16.21
C GLU A 194 -9.63 20.39 14.71
N ILE A 195 -10.63 19.63 14.24
CA ILE A 195 -10.89 19.34 12.85
C ILE A 195 -12.27 19.83 12.51
N LEU A 196 -12.37 20.73 11.53
CA LEU A 196 -13.63 21.26 11.04
C LEU A 196 -13.91 20.70 9.65
N CYS A 197 -15.11 20.18 9.46
CA CYS A 197 -15.57 19.66 8.17
C CYS A 197 -16.63 20.58 7.55
N GLU A 198 -16.82 20.44 6.25
CA GLU A 198 -17.95 21.02 5.54
C GLU A 198 -19.27 20.66 6.23
N GLY A 199 -20.22 21.62 6.27
CA GLY A 199 -21.49 21.43 6.99
C GLY A 199 -21.41 21.59 8.50
N GLY A 200 -20.25 22.03 9.05
CA GLY A 200 -20.11 22.39 10.46
C GLY A 200 -19.90 21.21 11.41
N ARG A 201 -19.59 20.01 10.91
CA ARG A 201 -19.21 18.86 11.75
C ARG A 201 -17.82 19.09 12.31
N GLU A 202 -17.65 18.84 13.62
CA GLU A 202 -16.40 19.08 14.34
C GLU A 202 -15.92 17.83 15.06
N PHE A 203 -14.59 17.62 15.08
CA PHE A 203 -13.92 16.57 15.85
C PHE A 203 -12.75 17.17 16.61
N GLY A 204 -12.46 16.61 17.80
CA GLY A 204 -11.22 16.82 18.51
C GLY A 204 -10.40 15.53 18.53
N CYS A 205 -9.08 15.62 18.49
CA CYS A 205 -8.23 14.45 18.64
C CYS A 205 -6.89 14.80 19.31
N GLU A 206 -6.28 13.78 19.94
CA GLU A 206 -4.94 13.94 20.52
C GLU A 206 -3.85 13.82 19.44
N LYS A 207 -4.03 12.89 18.51
CA LYS A 207 -3.09 12.61 17.41
C LYS A 207 -3.82 12.66 16.07
N LEU A 208 -3.09 13.06 15.03
CA LEU A 208 -3.63 13.24 13.69
C LEU A 208 -2.75 12.56 12.65
N VAL A 209 -3.38 11.80 11.75
CA VAL A 209 -2.77 11.25 10.54
C VAL A 209 -3.47 11.88 9.34
N ILE A 210 -2.70 12.45 8.41
CA ILE A 210 -3.20 13.00 7.16
C ILE A 210 -2.77 12.07 6.02
N ALA A 211 -3.75 11.45 5.35
CA ALA A 211 -3.59 10.48 4.28
C ALA A 211 -4.52 10.78 3.07
N ALA A 212 -4.85 12.07 2.90
CA ALA A 212 -5.72 12.59 1.83
C ALA A 212 -4.93 13.00 0.59
#